data_b8c2367cf568616b41f2766bbb7f07ee
#
_entry.id   b8c2367cf568616b41f2766bbb7f07ee
#
_cell.length_a   1.000
_cell.length_b   1.000
_cell.length_c   1.000
_cell.angle_alpha   90.00
_cell.angle_beta   90.00
_cell.angle_gamma   90.00
#
_symmetry.space_group_name_H-M   'P 1'
#
loop_
_entity.id
_entity.type
_entity.pdbx_description
1 polymer ?
#
loop_
_entity_poly.entity_id
_entity_poly.type
_entity_poly.pdbx_seq_one_letter_code
_entity_poly.pdbx_strand_id
1 'polypeptide(L)'
;MSDRIVVRDMEFYAYHGVFEAEREIGQRFEVDVELHLDLRSAAQADDIDQSINYVDVYTAIKEIVEEQEFRLIESLAEAIAEVLLSAYDLEAVVVRVRKPSVPIGGIVGEVEVEITRTPADLRSPANEEL
;
A
#
# COMPACT_ATOMS: atom_id res chain seq x y z
N MET A 1 17.01 12.16 0.44
CA MET A 1 17.42 11.31 0.70
C MET A 1 16.80 10.45 1.57
N SER A 2 17.01 9.70 2.10
CA SER A 2 16.61 8.38 2.21
C SER A 2 16.17 7.88 3.52
N ASP A 3 15.66 8.74 4.36
CA ASP A 3 15.00 8.28 5.58
C ASP A 3 13.64 7.68 5.21
N ARG A 4 13.21 6.71 5.99
CA ARG A 4 11.92 6.07 5.73
C ARG A 4 11.36 5.46 6.99
N ILE A 5 10.03 5.37 7.01
CA ILE A 5 9.30 4.58 7.99
C ILE A 5 8.76 3.38 7.23
N VAL A 6 8.95 2.18 7.76
CA VAL A 6 8.47 0.97 7.12
C VAL A 6 7.47 0.29 8.05
N VAL A 7 6.30 -0.03 7.53
CA VAL A 7 5.31 -0.84 8.24
C VAL A 7 5.19 -2.15 7.50
N ARG A 8 5.49 -3.26 8.18
CA ARG A 8 5.61 -4.57 7.55
C ARG A 8 4.54 -5.53 8.02
N ASP A 9 4.22 -6.45 7.14
CA ASP A 9 3.43 -7.64 7.48
C ASP A 9 2.07 -7.31 8.06
N MET A 10 1.41 -6.30 7.49
CA MET A 10 0.04 -6.01 7.84
C MET A 10 -0.85 -7.08 7.19
N GLU A 11 -1.65 -7.77 7.99
CA GLU A 11 -2.48 -8.86 7.49
C GLU A 11 -3.93 -8.46 7.48
N PHE A 12 -4.59 -8.76 6.38
CA PHE A 12 -6.02 -8.46 6.21
C PHE A 12 -6.68 -9.63 5.52
N TYR A 13 -7.95 -9.88 5.83
CA TYR A 13 -8.75 -10.80 5.07
C TYR A 13 -9.63 -10.00 4.11
N ALA A 14 -9.56 -10.31 2.82
CA ALA A 14 -10.26 -9.51 1.83
C ALA A 14 -10.59 -10.34 0.60
N TYR A 15 -11.25 -9.72 -0.38
CA TYR A 15 -11.92 -10.41 -1.47
C TYR A 15 -11.42 -9.92 -2.82
N HIS A 16 -10.11 -9.87 -3.01
CA HIS A 16 -9.51 -9.43 -4.26
C HIS A 16 -9.05 -10.63 -5.06
N GLY A 17 -9.21 -10.58 -6.38
CA GLY A 17 -8.68 -11.63 -7.23
C GLY A 17 -9.36 -11.68 -8.59
N VAL A 18 -8.68 -12.28 -9.55
CA VAL A 18 -9.17 -12.42 -10.91
C VAL A 18 -10.28 -13.48 -10.97
N PHE A 19 -10.11 -14.57 -10.21
CA PHE A 19 -11.07 -15.67 -10.23
C PHE A 19 -12.26 -15.34 -9.33
N GLU A 20 -13.44 -15.72 -9.79
CA GLU A 20 -14.66 -15.47 -9.03
C GLU A 20 -14.59 -16.08 -7.63
N ALA A 21 -14.02 -17.28 -7.52
CA ALA A 21 -13.92 -17.95 -6.22
C ALA A 21 -13.08 -17.13 -5.23
N GLU A 22 -12.04 -16.46 -5.70
CA GLU A 22 -11.22 -15.60 -4.84
C GLU A 22 -12.05 -14.45 -4.27
N ARG A 23 -12.93 -13.90 -5.10
CA ARG A 23 -13.75 -12.76 -4.69
C ARG A 23 -14.93 -13.19 -3.80
N GLU A 24 -15.38 -14.42 -3.93
CA GLU A 24 -16.47 -14.93 -3.11
C GLU A 24 -16.04 -15.44 -1.76
N ILE A 25 -14.95 -16.18 -1.74
CA ILE A 25 -14.47 -16.83 -0.52
C ILE A 25 -13.54 -15.92 0.27
N GLY A 26 -12.75 -15.14 -0.44
CA GLY A 26 -11.76 -14.28 0.16
C GLY A 26 -10.51 -15.04 0.57
N GLN A 27 -9.52 -14.29 1.00
CA GLN A 27 -8.26 -14.85 1.46
C GLN A 27 -7.48 -13.82 2.25
N ARG A 28 -6.40 -14.26 2.87
CA ARG A 28 -5.50 -13.37 3.58
C ARG A 28 -4.59 -12.66 2.59
N PHE A 29 -4.38 -11.38 2.81
CA PHE A 29 -3.42 -10.56 2.07
C PHE A 29 -2.45 -9.96 3.07
N GLU A 30 -1.22 -9.73 2.65
CA GLU A 30 -0.22 -9.06 3.47
C GLU A 30 0.27 -7.82 2.74
N VAL A 31 0.47 -6.75 3.48
CA VAL A 31 0.86 -5.46 2.90
C VAL A 31 2.02 -4.88 3.70
N ASP A 32 3.03 -4.39 2.96
CA ASP A 32 4.09 -3.56 3.53
C ASP A 32 4.04 -2.20 2.86
N VAL A 33 4.38 -1.16 3.60
CA VAL A 33 4.60 0.14 2.99
C VAL A 33 5.89 0.74 3.52
N GLU A 34 6.59 1.48 2.66
CA GLU A 34 7.73 2.31 3.04
C GLU A 34 7.37 3.75 2.72
N LEU A 35 7.46 4.59 3.72
CA LEU A 35 7.13 6.00 3.60
C LEU A 35 8.45 6.76 3.64
N HIS A 36 8.83 7.34 2.51
CA HIS A 36 10.12 8.02 2.38
C HIS A 36 9.96 9.49 2.64
N LEU A 37 10.63 9.99 3.64
CA LEU A 37 10.57 11.40 4.05
C LEU A 37 11.78 11.69 4.94
N ASP A 38 12.08 12.98 5.10
CA ASP A 38 13.16 13.38 6.00
C ASP A 38 12.64 13.31 7.43
N LEU A 39 13.31 12.54 8.28
CA LEU A 39 12.86 12.32 9.66
C LEU A 39 13.63 13.15 10.69
N ARG A 40 14.52 14.04 10.25
CA ARG A 40 15.38 14.78 11.19
C ARG A 40 14.60 15.71 12.10
N SER A 41 13.63 16.45 11.54
CA SER A 41 12.84 17.38 12.33
C SER A 41 12.07 16.68 13.42
N ALA A 42 11.44 15.57 13.08
CA ALA A 42 10.66 14.79 14.05
C ALA A 42 11.58 14.25 15.15
N ALA A 43 12.74 13.75 14.76
CA ALA A 43 13.70 13.16 15.70
C ALA A 43 14.25 14.22 16.64
N GLN A 44 14.59 15.39 16.11
CA GLN A 44 15.15 16.46 16.93
C GLN A 44 14.15 17.06 17.89
N ALA A 45 12.90 17.19 17.45
CA ALA A 45 11.84 17.76 18.27
C ALA A 45 11.19 16.71 19.18
N ASP A 46 11.38 15.43 18.86
CA ASP A 46 10.71 14.33 19.56
C ASP A 46 9.20 14.54 19.56
N ASP A 47 8.65 14.86 18.38
CA ASP A 47 7.27 15.32 18.24
C ASP A 47 6.59 14.57 17.11
N ILE A 48 5.52 13.84 17.43
CA ILE A 48 4.77 13.06 16.46
C ILE A 48 4.15 13.94 15.38
N ASP A 49 3.85 15.19 15.70
CA ASP A 49 3.24 16.08 14.72
C ASP A 49 4.16 16.40 13.56
N GLN A 50 5.46 16.17 13.73
CA GLN A 50 6.44 16.36 12.67
C GLN A 50 6.80 15.05 11.99
N SER A 51 6.13 13.97 12.32
CA SER A 51 6.32 12.67 11.73
C SER A 51 4.98 12.14 11.20
N ILE A 52 4.89 10.84 11.05
CA ILE A 52 3.67 10.18 10.59
C ILE A 52 3.25 9.18 11.65
N ASN A 53 1.99 9.27 12.05
CA ASN A 53 1.43 8.32 12.99
C ASN A 53 1.04 7.06 12.23
N TYR A 54 1.76 5.95 12.49
CA TYR A 54 1.52 4.71 11.74
C TYR A 54 0.16 4.08 12.05
N VAL A 55 -0.49 4.48 13.13
CA VAL A 55 -1.87 4.03 13.39
C VAL A 55 -2.79 4.56 12.29
N ASP A 56 -2.60 5.81 11.91
CA ASP A 56 -3.41 6.41 10.82
C ASP A 56 -3.09 5.74 9.49
N VAL A 57 -1.83 5.40 9.26
CA VAL A 57 -1.43 4.69 8.05
C VAL A 57 -2.11 3.32 7.99
N TYR A 58 -2.06 2.59 9.08
CA TYR A 58 -2.68 1.27 9.15
C TYR A 58 -4.18 1.37 8.89
N THR A 59 -4.85 2.34 9.52
CA THR A 59 -6.29 2.50 9.38
C THR A 59 -6.68 2.81 7.93
N ALA A 60 -5.91 3.69 7.28
CA ALA A 60 -6.18 4.04 5.88
C ALA A 60 -6.04 2.83 4.97
N ILE A 61 -4.99 2.04 5.18
CA ILE A 61 -4.74 0.84 4.38
C ILE A 61 -5.84 -0.19 4.62
N LYS A 62 -6.21 -0.39 5.88
CA LYS A 62 -7.25 -1.33 6.25
C LYS A 62 -8.57 -1.01 5.52
N GLU A 63 -8.92 0.26 5.49
CA GLU A 63 -10.15 0.67 4.81
C GLU A 63 -10.12 0.33 3.33
N ILE A 64 -9.00 0.56 2.67
CA ILE A 64 -8.87 0.25 1.25
C ILE A 64 -8.96 -1.26 1.02
N VAL A 65 -8.19 -2.02 1.78
CA VAL A 65 -8.10 -3.46 1.58
C VAL A 65 -9.41 -4.15 1.86
N GLU A 66 -10.10 -3.73 2.92
CA GLU A 66 -11.30 -4.44 3.38
C GLU A 66 -12.60 -3.93 2.76
N GLU A 67 -12.63 -2.66 2.34
CA GLU A 67 -13.87 -2.07 1.86
C GLU A 67 -13.98 -1.96 0.35
N GLN A 68 -12.86 -2.11 -0.36
CA GLN A 68 -12.87 -2.10 -1.81
C GLN A 68 -12.54 -3.49 -2.33
N GLU A 69 -12.94 -3.76 -3.57
CA GLU A 69 -12.69 -5.05 -4.18
C GLU A 69 -12.00 -4.84 -5.51
N PHE A 70 -10.84 -5.43 -5.69
CA PHE A 70 -10.05 -5.32 -6.91
C PHE A 70 -9.83 -6.70 -7.51
N ARG A 71 -9.71 -6.77 -8.82
CA ARG A 71 -9.36 -8.01 -9.49
C ARG A 71 -7.87 -8.29 -9.46
N LEU A 72 -7.08 -7.22 -9.44
CA LEU A 72 -5.62 -7.32 -9.46
C LEU A 72 -5.05 -6.74 -8.19
N ILE A 73 -4.05 -7.41 -7.61
CA ILE A 73 -3.35 -6.84 -6.46
C ILE A 73 -2.52 -5.62 -6.87
N GLU A 74 -2.19 -5.50 -8.16
CA GLU A 74 -1.58 -4.28 -8.69
C GLU A 74 -2.48 -3.06 -8.48
N SER A 75 -3.77 -3.24 -8.72
CA SER A 75 -4.74 -2.16 -8.53
C SER A 75 -4.87 -1.79 -7.05
N LEU A 76 -4.85 -2.79 -6.19
CA LEU A 76 -4.87 -2.57 -4.74
C LEU A 76 -3.64 -1.79 -4.30
N ALA A 77 -2.46 -2.18 -4.78
CA ALA A 77 -1.21 -1.49 -4.44
C ALA A 77 -1.26 -0.03 -4.91
N GLU A 78 -1.77 0.22 -6.10
CA GLU A 78 -1.87 1.57 -6.64
C GLU A 78 -2.82 2.43 -5.80
N ALA A 79 -3.95 1.86 -5.38
CA ALA A 79 -4.92 2.58 -4.55
C ALA A 79 -4.30 2.98 -3.20
N ILE A 80 -3.53 2.07 -2.61
CA ILE A 80 -2.84 2.35 -1.35
C ILE A 80 -1.84 3.49 -1.54
N ALA A 81 -1.04 3.42 -2.61
CA ALA A 81 -0.04 4.44 -2.88
C ALA A 81 -0.67 5.81 -3.04
N GLU A 82 -1.78 5.88 -3.77
CA GLU A 82 -2.47 7.15 -4.01
C GLU A 82 -2.98 7.77 -2.72
N VAL A 83 -3.57 6.98 -1.85
CA VAL A 83 -4.09 7.49 -0.59
C VAL A 83 -2.97 8.01 0.29
N LEU A 84 -1.86 7.27 0.38
CA LEU A 84 -0.75 7.68 1.23
C LEU A 84 -0.07 8.94 0.70
N LEU A 85 0.12 9.04 -0.61
CA LEU A 85 0.72 10.23 -1.21
C LEU A 85 -0.19 11.44 -1.09
N SER A 86 -1.50 11.23 -1.08
CA SER A 86 -2.45 12.34 -0.92
C SER A 86 -2.54 12.80 0.53
N ALA A 87 -2.37 11.88 1.47
CA ALA A 87 -2.56 12.18 2.88
C ALA A 87 -1.31 12.76 3.54
N TYR A 88 -0.14 12.44 3.02
CA TYR A 88 1.13 12.80 3.66
C TYR A 88 2.07 13.44 2.65
N ASP A 89 2.95 14.29 3.17
CA ASP A 89 3.99 14.93 2.36
C ASP A 89 5.20 14.01 2.28
N LEU A 90 5.20 13.13 1.30
CA LEU A 90 6.22 12.10 1.14
C LEU A 90 7.06 12.37 -0.10
N GLU A 91 8.32 11.99 -0.04
CA GLU A 91 9.19 12.00 -1.22
C GLU A 91 8.84 10.85 -2.14
N ALA A 92 8.48 9.70 -1.55
CA ALA A 92 8.10 8.51 -2.29
C ALA A 92 7.40 7.54 -1.36
N VAL A 93 6.66 6.61 -1.93
CA VAL A 93 6.08 5.50 -1.19
C VAL A 93 6.37 4.22 -1.96
N VAL A 94 6.72 3.17 -1.23
CA VAL A 94 6.83 1.82 -1.78
C VAL A 94 5.70 1.01 -1.16
N VAL A 95 4.95 0.31 -1.98
CA VAL A 95 3.85 -0.54 -1.52
C VAL A 95 4.09 -1.95 -2.01
N ARG A 96 4.02 -2.92 -1.11
CA ARG A 96 4.11 -4.34 -1.44
C ARG A 96 2.82 -5.02 -1.02
N VAL A 97 2.22 -5.75 -1.92
CA VAL A 97 1.01 -6.52 -1.63
C VAL A 97 1.30 -7.97 -1.97
N ARG A 98 1.07 -8.86 -1.02
CA ARG A 98 1.35 -10.30 -1.17
C ARG A 98 0.08 -11.11 -1.06
N LYS A 99 0.01 -12.14 -1.91
CA LYS A 99 -0.99 -13.21 -1.80
C LYS A 99 -0.25 -14.44 -1.32
N PRO A 100 -0.45 -14.84 -0.08
CA PRO A 100 0.25 -16.03 0.44
C PRO A 100 -0.24 -17.34 -0.19
N SER A 101 -1.43 -17.30 -0.79
CA SER A 101 -2.01 -18.50 -1.38
C SER A 101 -2.55 -18.17 -2.76
N VAL A 102 -1.98 -18.81 -3.79
CA VAL A 102 -2.37 -18.50 -5.18
C VAL A 102 -2.74 -19.78 -5.92
N PRO A 103 -3.77 -19.72 -6.78
CA PRO A 103 -4.25 -20.91 -7.49
C PRO A 103 -3.50 -21.08 -8.80
N ILE A 104 -2.22 -21.46 -8.74
CA ILE A 104 -1.42 -21.59 -9.96
C ILE A 104 -1.08 -23.02 -10.33
N GLY A 105 -1.58 -23.98 -9.53
CA GLY A 105 -1.37 -25.39 -9.84
C GLY A 105 0.01 -25.92 -9.51
N GLY A 106 0.77 -25.20 -8.70
CA GLY A 106 2.11 -25.61 -8.29
C GLY A 106 2.40 -25.12 -6.88
N ILE A 107 3.62 -25.40 -6.41
CA ILE A 107 4.04 -25.01 -5.07
C ILE A 107 4.79 -23.70 -5.17
N VAL A 108 4.24 -22.66 -4.56
CA VAL A 108 4.80 -21.32 -4.55
C VAL A 108 4.63 -20.76 -3.16
N GLY A 109 5.65 -20.08 -2.66
CA GLY A 109 5.57 -19.47 -1.33
C GLY A 109 4.53 -18.37 -1.28
N GLU A 110 4.60 -17.47 -2.26
CA GLU A 110 3.67 -16.34 -2.33
C GLU A 110 3.89 -15.63 -3.65
N VAL A 111 2.96 -14.74 -3.99
CA VAL A 111 3.14 -13.81 -5.11
C VAL A 111 3.11 -12.40 -4.52
N GLU A 112 4.06 -11.58 -4.92
CA GLU A 112 4.17 -10.21 -4.42
C GLU A 112 4.23 -9.23 -5.57
N VAL A 113 3.50 -8.14 -5.44
CA VAL A 113 3.60 -6.98 -6.32
C VAL A 113 4.22 -5.85 -5.51
N GLU A 114 5.23 -5.20 -6.07
CA GLU A 114 5.86 -4.06 -5.42
C GLU A 114 5.85 -2.89 -6.39
N ILE A 115 5.38 -1.74 -5.93
CA ILE A 115 5.41 -0.51 -6.73
C ILE A 115 6.06 0.60 -5.92
N THR A 116 6.69 1.54 -6.63
CA THR A 116 7.24 2.76 -6.06
C THR A 116 6.58 3.93 -6.76
N ARG A 117 6.05 4.88 -5.98
CA ARG A 117 5.36 6.05 -6.53
C ARG A 117 5.82 7.30 -5.83
N THR A 118 5.79 8.41 -6.55
CA THR A 118 6.15 9.73 -6.03
C THR A 118 4.96 10.66 -6.19
N PRO A 119 4.99 11.85 -5.58
CA PRO A 119 3.88 12.80 -5.76
C PRO A 119 3.58 13.14 -7.21
N ALA A 120 4.59 13.08 -8.10
CA ALA A 120 4.35 13.34 -9.52
C ALA A 120 3.40 12.32 -10.13
N ASP A 121 3.34 11.11 -9.58
CA ASP A 121 2.47 10.05 -10.09
C ASP A 121 1.01 10.25 -9.74
N LEU A 122 0.71 11.22 -8.89
CA LEU A 122 -0.68 11.57 -8.57
C LEU A 122 -1.35 12.37 -9.68
N ARG A 123 -0.58 12.73 -10.72
CA ARG A 123 -1.16 13.51 -11.79
C ARG A 123 -2.29 12.74 -12.43
N SER A 124 -3.43 13.42 -12.55
CA SER A 124 -4.64 12.79 -13.06
C SER A 124 -4.47 12.41 -14.53
N PRO A 125 -5.00 11.25 -14.92
CA PRO A 125 -5.03 10.89 -16.35
C PRO A 125 -5.69 11.97 -17.21
N ALA A 126 -6.68 12.67 -16.67
CA ALA A 126 -7.33 13.76 -17.40
C ALA A 126 -6.34 14.85 -17.74
N ASN A 127 -5.39 15.12 -16.86
CA ASN A 127 -4.35 16.10 -17.14
C ASN A 127 -3.43 15.62 -18.24
N GLU A 128 -3.21 14.33 -18.30
CA GLU A 128 -2.33 13.77 -19.31
C GLU A 128 -2.98 13.65 -20.66
N GLU A 129 -4.29 13.54 -20.68
CA GLU A 129 -5.02 13.42 -21.93
C GLU A 129 -5.13 14.72 -22.66
N LEU A 130 -4.86 15.79 -21.99
CA LEU A 130 -4.94 17.11 -22.63
C LEU A 130 -3.67 17.40 -23.41
#